data_2c35180faea8d5488d08e216c5a9a119
#
_entry.id   2c35180faea8d5488d08e216c5a9a119
#
_cell.length_a   1.000
_cell.length_b   1.000
_cell.length_c   1.000
_cell.angle_alpha   90.00
_cell.angle_beta   90.00
_cell.angle_gamma   90.00
#
_symmetry.space_group_name_H-M   'P 1'
#
loop_
_entity.id
_entity.type
_entity.pdbx_description
1 polymer ?
#
loop_
_entity_poly.entity_id
_entity_poly.type
_entity_poly.pdbx_seq_one_letter_code
_entity_poly.pdbx_strand_id
1 'polypeptide(L)'
;MKKSYLLYKIIVLLASGVIINVKAQETLPFYQQYLVDGDFLFNPALLGKTDDVVLNINYQKQFSQLSESPNVQSLGLHANVFDRVGAGISFFRDQNGPISSNGLMLGASYFIPISDEEDRQDQFSFGIGTNLYNMNIDYTQLNPEQPGDQVLGENTNDIFIAYANLGTAFKYRHFFAGVSVVDIPLSNDIPIVNGIEPSPTKFYFNLGYDWHFTDGLYVTPSMMMNLNTNSSRIIDYNLMATAFGDKSNISAGISFRSAKSAVGSQNLGLSPVIKGKVGFLTFGAVYNFGVSELTENFGNSFMLSLGFNINNFINTRGFRYR
;
A
#
# COMPACT_ATOMS: atom_id res chain seq x y z
N MET A 1 -30.36 -15.91 -13.18
CA MET A 1 -31.08 -14.95 -12.31
C MET A 1 -30.42 -14.75 -10.92
N LYS A 2 -29.95 -15.78 -10.20
CA LYS A 2 -29.29 -15.57 -8.86
C LYS A 2 -27.99 -14.74 -8.88
N LYS A 3 -27.19 -14.80 -9.97
CA LYS A 3 -25.93 -14.03 -10.08
C LYS A 3 -26.14 -12.51 -10.24
N SER A 4 -27.24 -12.09 -10.88
CA SER A 4 -27.55 -10.67 -11.09
C SER A 4 -28.01 -9.99 -9.79
N TYR A 5 -28.68 -10.70 -8.91
CA TYR A 5 -29.10 -10.19 -7.59
C TYR A 5 -27.92 -9.93 -6.63
N LEU A 6 -26.88 -10.78 -6.72
CA LEU A 6 -25.67 -10.60 -5.90
C LEU A 6 -24.91 -9.35 -6.32
N LEU A 7 -24.78 -9.12 -7.63
CA LEU A 7 -24.15 -7.93 -8.19
C LEU A 7 -24.87 -6.64 -7.74
N TYR A 8 -26.20 -6.65 -7.83
CA TYR A 8 -27.01 -5.51 -7.40
C TYR A 8 -26.82 -5.20 -5.92
N LYS A 9 -26.77 -6.23 -5.06
CA LYS A 9 -26.50 -6.04 -3.62
C LYS A 9 -25.10 -5.50 -3.33
N ILE A 10 -24.08 -5.93 -4.08
CA ILE A 10 -22.70 -5.44 -3.95
C ILE A 10 -22.62 -3.98 -4.42
N ILE A 11 -23.25 -3.62 -5.54
CA ILE A 11 -23.30 -2.25 -6.05
C ILE A 11 -24.04 -1.34 -5.07
N VAL A 12 -25.14 -1.80 -4.49
CA VAL A 12 -25.89 -1.03 -3.47
C VAL A 12 -25.08 -0.86 -2.20
N LEU A 13 -24.32 -1.87 -1.77
CA LEU A 13 -23.45 -1.79 -0.60
C LEU A 13 -22.28 -0.82 -0.83
N LEU A 14 -21.70 -0.81 -2.02
CA LEU A 14 -20.65 0.13 -2.43
C LEU A 14 -21.18 1.57 -2.58
N ALA A 15 -22.42 1.74 -3.05
CA ALA A 15 -23.07 3.05 -3.22
C ALA A 15 -23.56 3.67 -1.91
N SER A 16 -23.88 2.86 -0.88
CA SER A 16 -24.36 3.37 0.40
C SER A 16 -23.28 4.03 1.29
N GLY A 17 -21.98 3.94 0.89
CA GLY A 17 -20.85 4.57 1.59
C GLY A 17 -20.62 6.07 1.31
N VAL A 18 -21.42 6.72 0.46
CA VAL A 18 -21.06 7.99 -0.22
C VAL A 18 -21.55 9.28 0.46
N ILE A 19 -22.07 9.29 1.66
CA ILE A 19 -22.54 10.57 2.21
C ILE A 19 -21.94 10.85 3.59
N ILE A 20 -21.02 11.81 3.68
CA ILE A 20 -20.91 12.92 4.67
C ILE A 20 -19.58 13.67 4.47
N ASN A 21 -19.64 15.02 4.43
CA ASN A 21 -18.49 15.92 4.30
C ASN A 21 -17.91 16.27 5.66
N VAL A 22 -16.59 16.08 5.87
CA VAL A 22 -15.78 16.87 6.83
C VAL A 22 -14.27 16.68 6.62
N LYS A 23 -13.47 17.68 6.96
CA LYS A 23 -12.04 17.88 6.65
C LYS A 23 -11.14 17.10 7.60
N ALA A 24 -10.35 16.15 7.08
CA ALA A 24 -9.15 15.62 7.73
C ALA A 24 -8.23 15.02 6.70
N GLN A 25 -6.95 15.33 6.79
CA GLN A 25 -5.94 14.82 5.89
C GLN A 25 -4.83 14.14 6.68
N GLU A 26 -4.53 12.90 6.32
CA GLU A 26 -3.38 12.16 6.84
C GLU A 26 -2.47 11.84 5.66
N THR A 27 -1.17 12.13 5.82
CA THR A 27 -0.15 11.70 4.87
C THR A 27 0.26 10.27 5.21
N LEU A 28 0.12 9.36 4.25
CA LEU A 28 0.60 7.99 4.36
C LEU A 28 1.90 7.87 3.56
N PRO A 29 2.97 7.29 4.13
CA PRO A 29 4.20 7.04 3.37
C PRO A 29 3.94 6.13 2.17
N PHE A 30 3.04 5.14 2.30
CA PHE A 30 2.59 4.30 1.20
C PHE A 30 1.14 4.64 0.85
N TYR A 31 0.92 5.16 -0.34
CA TYR A 31 -0.37 5.74 -0.67
C TYR A 31 -1.33 4.77 -1.36
N GLN A 32 -0.97 4.12 -2.42
CA GLN A 32 -1.80 3.18 -3.19
C GLN A 32 -0.95 2.12 -3.91
N GLN A 33 0.25 1.85 -3.42
CA GLN A 33 1.17 0.88 -4.02
C GLN A 33 0.57 -0.52 -4.11
N TYR A 34 -0.39 -0.87 -3.25
CA TYR A 34 -1.09 -2.15 -3.31
C TYR A 34 -1.88 -2.36 -4.61
N LEU A 35 -2.25 -1.29 -5.31
CA LEU A 35 -2.92 -1.36 -6.61
C LEU A 35 -1.96 -1.74 -7.75
N VAL A 36 -0.65 -1.55 -7.55
CA VAL A 36 0.41 -1.77 -8.55
C VAL A 36 1.52 -2.65 -7.99
N ASP A 37 1.16 -3.82 -7.47
CA ASP A 37 2.06 -4.89 -7.01
C ASP A 37 2.91 -4.57 -5.75
N GLY A 38 2.53 -3.55 -5.00
CA GLY A 38 3.18 -3.18 -3.72
C GLY A 38 2.37 -3.58 -2.48
N ASP A 39 1.54 -4.58 -2.55
CA ASP A 39 0.64 -5.00 -1.46
C ASP A 39 1.38 -5.60 -0.26
N PHE A 40 2.57 -6.19 -0.47
CA PHE A 40 3.42 -6.69 0.62
C PHE A 40 3.92 -5.59 1.58
N LEU A 41 3.93 -4.32 1.13
CA LEU A 41 4.26 -3.18 1.99
C LEU A 41 3.22 -2.93 3.08
N PHE A 42 1.99 -3.37 2.85
CA PHE A 42 0.86 -3.22 3.77
C PHE A 42 0.60 -4.49 4.58
N ASN A 43 1.00 -5.66 4.05
CA ASN A 43 0.77 -6.92 4.70
C ASN A 43 1.94 -7.90 4.45
N PRO A 44 2.78 -8.17 5.45
CA PRO A 44 3.93 -9.07 5.29
C PRO A 44 3.54 -10.51 4.94
N ALA A 45 2.28 -10.93 5.15
CA ALA A 45 1.80 -12.25 4.73
C ALA A 45 1.74 -12.43 3.20
N LEU A 46 1.92 -11.34 2.42
CA LEU A 46 1.91 -11.37 0.95
C LEU A 46 3.32 -11.43 0.34
N LEU A 47 4.37 -11.44 1.15
CA LEU A 47 5.75 -11.62 0.68
C LEU A 47 5.91 -12.97 -0.01
N GLY A 48 6.51 -12.99 -1.19
CA GLY A 48 6.76 -14.22 -1.95
C GLY A 48 5.50 -14.99 -2.38
N LYS A 49 4.36 -14.30 -2.52
CA LYS A 49 3.08 -14.89 -2.92
C LYS A 49 3.05 -15.43 -4.38
N THR A 50 4.06 -15.14 -5.16
CA THR A 50 4.21 -15.58 -6.55
C THR A 50 5.44 -16.46 -6.72
N ASP A 51 5.48 -17.24 -7.80
CA ASP A 51 6.63 -18.07 -8.14
C ASP A 51 7.82 -17.29 -8.73
N ASP A 52 7.65 -15.98 -8.93
CA ASP A 52 8.70 -15.11 -9.44
C ASP A 52 9.51 -14.46 -8.31
N VAL A 53 10.75 -14.10 -8.62
CA VAL A 53 11.46 -13.05 -7.88
C VAL A 53 10.93 -11.71 -8.40
N VAL A 54 10.33 -10.94 -7.53
CA VAL A 54 9.68 -9.66 -7.87
C VAL A 54 10.52 -8.51 -7.37
N LEU A 55 10.96 -7.66 -8.29
CA LEU A 55 11.54 -6.35 -8.01
C LEU A 55 10.49 -5.29 -8.37
N ASN A 56 10.24 -4.35 -7.47
CA ASN A 56 9.25 -3.29 -7.65
C ASN A 56 9.84 -1.94 -7.26
N ILE A 57 9.73 -0.95 -8.14
CA ILE A 57 10.18 0.42 -7.95
C ILE A 57 8.95 1.32 -8.06
N ASN A 58 8.71 2.15 -7.05
CA ASN A 58 7.60 3.10 -7.06
C ASN A 58 8.12 4.51 -6.83
N TYR A 59 7.53 5.44 -7.53
CA TYR A 59 7.63 6.87 -7.30
C TYR A 59 6.25 7.47 -7.18
N GLN A 60 6.02 8.18 -6.09
CA GLN A 60 4.77 8.88 -5.82
C GLN A 60 5.05 10.33 -5.48
N LYS A 61 4.24 11.22 -6.03
CA LYS A 61 4.27 12.65 -5.72
C LYS A 61 2.87 13.13 -5.37
N GLN A 62 2.74 13.83 -4.24
CA GLN A 62 1.50 14.48 -3.83
C GLN A 62 1.57 15.98 -4.16
N PHE A 63 0.43 16.63 -4.40
CA PHE A 63 0.36 18.08 -4.64
C PHE A 63 1.36 18.55 -5.69
N SER A 64 1.18 18.11 -6.93
CA SER A 64 2.16 18.24 -8.02
C SER A 64 2.59 19.68 -8.35
N GLN A 65 1.83 20.70 -7.91
CA GLN A 65 2.13 22.11 -8.13
C GLN A 65 2.96 22.76 -7.01
N LEU A 66 3.18 22.05 -5.89
CA LEU A 66 4.09 22.52 -4.85
C LEU A 66 5.55 22.27 -5.25
N SER A 67 6.46 23.24 -5.01
CA SER A 67 7.89 23.09 -5.28
C SER A 67 8.52 21.98 -4.43
N GLU A 68 8.16 21.90 -3.15
CA GLU A 68 8.65 20.91 -2.18
C GLU A 68 7.53 19.94 -1.79
N SER A 69 6.84 19.41 -2.80
CA SER A 69 5.71 18.53 -2.57
C SER A 69 6.15 17.21 -1.95
N PRO A 70 5.30 16.64 -1.06
CA PRO A 70 5.54 15.33 -0.48
C PRO A 70 5.75 14.28 -1.58
N ASN A 71 6.81 13.50 -1.45
CA ASN A 71 7.10 12.43 -2.39
C ASN A 71 7.62 11.19 -1.66
N VAL A 72 7.26 10.02 -2.20
CA VAL A 72 7.70 8.73 -1.71
C VAL A 72 8.34 7.95 -2.84
N GLN A 73 9.52 7.42 -2.56
CA GLN A 73 10.24 6.50 -3.44
C GLN A 73 10.39 5.18 -2.72
N SER A 74 10.15 4.07 -3.38
CA SER A 74 10.37 2.75 -2.80
C SER A 74 10.97 1.79 -3.80
N LEU A 75 11.81 0.89 -3.30
CA LEU A 75 12.42 -0.22 -4.00
C LEU A 75 12.17 -1.47 -3.17
N GLY A 76 11.40 -2.40 -3.69
CA GLY A 76 11.07 -3.65 -3.02
C GLY A 76 11.55 -4.86 -3.80
N LEU A 77 12.04 -5.86 -3.09
CA LEU A 77 12.42 -7.16 -3.64
C LEU A 77 11.80 -8.24 -2.75
N HIS A 78 11.06 -9.16 -3.35
CA HIS A 78 10.56 -10.32 -2.62
C HIS A 78 10.52 -11.56 -3.50
N ALA A 79 10.60 -12.71 -2.86
CA ALA A 79 10.53 -13.99 -3.54
C ALA A 79 10.00 -15.07 -2.60
N ASN A 80 9.50 -16.16 -3.18
CA ASN A 80 9.38 -17.42 -2.49
C ASN A 80 10.80 -18.02 -2.36
N VAL A 81 11.28 -18.18 -1.13
CA VAL A 81 12.67 -18.65 -0.86
C VAL A 81 12.73 -20.12 -0.52
N PHE A 82 11.63 -20.71 -0.03
CA PHE A 82 11.46 -22.15 0.23
C PHE A 82 10.03 -22.55 -0.12
N ASP A 83 9.72 -23.82 -0.15
CA ASP A 83 8.43 -24.38 -0.59
C ASP A 83 7.18 -23.69 -0.04
N ARG A 84 7.25 -23.09 1.13
CA ARG A 84 6.13 -22.41 1.78
C ARG A 84 6.55 -21.11 2.46
N VAL A 85 7.73 -20.62 2.15
CA VAL A 85 8.31 -19.44 2.82
C VAL A 85 8.62 -18.37 1.80
N GLY A 86 7.97 -17.23 1.93
CA GLY A 86 8.32 -16.01 1.25
C GLY A 86 9.23 -15.14 2.12
N ALA A 87 10.10 -14.36 1.49
CA ALA A 87 10.90 -13.34 2.15
C ALA A 87 11.03 -12.11 1.26
N GLY A 88 11.27 -10.97 1.87
CA GLY A 88 11.47 -9.73 1.13
C GLY A 88 12.11 -8.63 1.94
N ILE A 89 12.59 -7.66 1.18
CA ILE A 89 13.21 -6.44 1.65
C ILE A 89 12.66 -5.27 0.86
N SER A 90 12.44 -4.14 1.50
CA SER A 90 12.09 -2.90 0.82
C SER A 90 12.80 -1.72 1.44
N PHE A 91 13.31 -0.85 0.59
CA PHE A 91 13.82 0.46 0.97
C PHE A 91 12.81 1.51 0.54
N PHE A 92 12.62 2.52 1.36
CA PHE A 92 11.83 3.68 0.97
C PHE A 92 12.45 4.97 1.50
N ARG A 93 12.13 6.04 0.80
CA ARG A 93 12.38 7.41 1.21
C ARG A 93 11.10 8.20 1.07
N ASP A 94 10.68 8.81 2.15
CA ASP A 94 9.58 9.77 2.21
C ASP A 94 10.14 11.15 2.51
N GLN A 95 9.75 12.14 1.73
CA GLN A 95 10.14 13.52 1.94
C GLN A 95 8.88 14.39 1.94
N ASN A 96 8.72 15.17 3.00
CA ASN A 96 7.61 16.10 3.18
C ASN A 96 8.15 17.45 3.72
N GLY A 97 8.49 18.36 2.81
CA GLY A 97 9.15 19.60 3.15
C GLY A 97 10.48 19.34 3.89
N PRO A 98 10.68 19.93 5.07
CA PRO A 98 11.91 19.77 5.87
C PRO A 98 12.04 18.40 6.53
N ILE A 99 10.97 17.59 6.56
CA ILE A 99 10.96 16.26 7.17
C ILE A 99 11.29 15.22 6.11
N SER A 100 12.27 14.39 6.37
CA SER A 100 12.59 13.21 5.56
C SER A 100 12.62 11.96 6.41
N SER A 101 12.08 10.86 5.87
CA SER A 101 12.13 9.52 6.46
C SER A 101 12.78 8.57 5.49
N ASN A 102 13.82 7.86 5.92
CA ASN A 102 14.36 6.74 5.18
C ASN A 102 14.03 5.46 5.94
N GLY A 103 13.54 4.45 5.24
CA GLY A 103 13.11 3.22 5.88
C GLY A 103 13.64 1.99 5.19
N LEU A 104 13.84 0.96 6.00
CA LEU A 104 14.15 -0.40 5.59
C LEU A 104 13.07 -1.32 6.16
N MET A 105 12.36 -2.01 5.30
CA MET A 105 11.44 -3.08 5.68
C MET A 105 12.11 -4.43 5.39
N LEU A 106 12.06 -5.33 6.35
CA LEU A 106 12.44 -6.74 6.22
C LEU A 106 11.24 -7.59 6.63
N GLY A 107 11.01 -8.70 5.95
CA GLY A 107 9.91 -9.57 6.33
C GLY A 107 9.98 -10.97 5.74
N ALA A 108 9.19 -11.84 6.35
CA ALA A 108 8.99 -13.21 5.90
C ALA A 108 7.52 -13.61 6.05
N SER A 109 7.10 -14.56 5.22
CA SER A 109 5.77 -15.15 5.23
C SER A 109 5.84 -16.66 5.23
N TYR A 110 4.76 -17.29 5.70
CA TYR A 110 4.57 -18.74 5.62
C TYR A 110 3.19 -19.04 5.04
N PHE A 111 3.13 -19.93 4.06
CA PHE A 111 1.91 -20.27 3.32
C PHE A 111 1.43 -21.68 3.70
N ILE A 112 0.14 -21.79 4.00
CA ILE A 112 -0.54 -23.05 4.25
C ILE A 112 -1.52 -23.26 3.09
N PRO A 113 -1.25 -24.21 2.18
CA PRO A 113 -2.19 -24.53 1.11
C PRO A 113 -3.49 -25.09 1.70
N ILE A 114 -4.63 -24.71 1.13
CA ILE A 114 -5.96 -25.15 1.55
C ILE A 114 -6.51 -26.17 0.56
N SER A 115 -6.05 -26.14 -0.68
CA SER A 115 -6.49 -27.03 -1.76
C SER A 115 -5.29 -27.72 -2.40
N ASP A 116 -5.46 -28.98 -2.79
CA ASP A 116 -4.46 -29.77 -3.52
C ASP A 116 -4.56 -29.60 -5.05
N GLU A 117 -5.42 -28.69 -5.55
CA GLU A 117 -5.54 -28.42 -6.98
C GLU A 117 -4.34 -27.58 -7.48
N GLU A 118 -3.56 -28.17 -8.39
CA GLU A 118 -2.29 -27.58 -8.88
C GLU A 118 -2.45 -26.20 -9.53
N ASP A 119 -3.62 -25.88 -10.09
CA ASP A 119 -3.89 -24.63 -10.79
C ASP A 119 -4.42 -23.51 -9.89
N ARG A 120 -4.65 -23.77 -8.60
CA ARG A 120 -5.22 -22.81 -7.67
C ARG A 120 -4.29 -22.54 -6.49
N GLN A 121 -3.95 -21.29 -6.32
CA GLN A 121 -3.21 -20.80 -5.14
C GLN A 121 -4.16 -20.54 -3.97
N ASP A 122 -5.00 -21.51 -3.61
CA ASP A 122 -5.86 -21.43 -2.44
C ASP A 122 -5.01 -21.62 -1.18
N GLN A 123 -4.88 -20.59 -0.38
CA GLN A 123 -3.94 -20.61 0.74
C GLN A 123 -4.36 -19.68 1.88
N PHE A 124 -3.91 -20.01 3.06
CA PHE A 124 -3.84 -19.11 4.20
C PHE A 124 -2.37 -18.78 4.47
N SER A 125 -2.03 -17.53 4.70
CA SER A 125 -0.66 -17.10 4.95
C SER A 125 -0.54 -16.24 6.20
N PHE A 126 0.62 -16.36 6.84
CA PHE A 126 1.06 -15.51 7.95
C PHE A 126 2.31 -14.77 7.53
N GLY A 127 2.49 -13.57 8.05
CA GLY A 127 3.70 -12.80 7.82
C GLY A 127 4.14 -12.05 9.05
N ILE A 128 5.45 -11.91 9.16
CA ILE A 128 6.11 -11.07 10.15
C ILE A 128 7.10 -10.17 9.45
N GLY A 129 7.32 -8.99 9.98
CA GLY A 129 8.30 -8.06 9.43
C GLY A 129 8.74 -7.03 10.46
N THR A 130 9.70 -6.23 10.06
CA THR A 130 10.16 -5.07 10.81
C THR A 130 10.32 -3.90 9.87
N ASN A 131 9.98 -2.70 10.36
CA ASN A 131 10.29 -1.44 9.71
C ASN A 131 11.31 -0.70 10.57
N LEU A 132 12.41 -0.30 9.96
CA LEU A 132 13.47 0.48 10.56
C LEU A 132 13.45 1.86 9.91
N TYR A 133 13.06 2.88 10.65
CA TYR A 133 12.95 4.26 10.16
C TYR A 133 14.07 5.10 10.73
N ASN A 134 14.73 5.85 9.86
CA ASN A 134 15.53 7.01 10.24
C ASN A 134 14.79 8.25 9.78
N MET A 135 14.30 9.04 10.71
CA MET A 135 13.58 10.30 10.47
C MET A 135 14.51 11.47 10.79
N ASN A 136 14.50 12.46 9.91
CA ASN A 136 15.32 13.65 10.00
C ASN A 136 14.46 14.90 9.78
N ILE A 137 14.70 15.94 10.61
CA ILE A 137 14.19 17.29 10.35
C ILE A 137 15.37 18.21 10.04
N ASP A 138 15.29 18.87 8.89
CA ASP A 138 16.20 19.92 8.50
C ASP A 138 15.63 21.30 8.91
N TYR A 139 16.04 21.77 10.06
CA TYR A 139 15.59 23.06 10.57
C TYR A 139 16.09 24.24 9.74
N THR A 140 17.11 24.07 8.90
CA THR A 140 17.62 25.15 8.05
C THR A 140 16.62 25.55 6.95
N GLN A 141 15.69 24.68 6.62
CA GLN A 141 14.60 24.94 5.67
C GLN A 141 13.40 25.64 6.30
N LEU A 142 13.35 25.72 7.63
CA LEU A 142 12.31 26.44 8.35
C LEU A 142 12.70 27.91 8.45
N ASN A 143 11.84 28.82 7.96
CA ASN A 143 11.98 30.25 8.16
C ASN A 143 11.25 30.67 9.45
N PRO A 144 11.93 30.86 10.57
CA PRO A 144 11.28 31.31 11.79
C PRO A 144 10.79 32.74 11.64
N GLU A 145 9.51 32.98 11.90
CA GLU A 145 8.97 34.35 11.96
C GLU A 145 9.54 35.15 13.14
N GLN A 146 10.13 34.47 14.15
CA GLN A 146 10.77 35.07 15.30
C GLN A 146 12.23 34.64 15.40
N PRO A 147 13.18 35.59 15.30
CA PRO A 147 14.60 35.32 15.58
C PRO A 147 14.79 34.93 17.05
N GLY A 148 15.36 33.76 17.31
CA GLY A 148 15.67 33.29 18.66
C GLY A 148 14.72 32.22 19.22
N ASP A 149 13.90 31.58 18.40
CA ASP A 149 13.14 30.41 18.81
C ASP A 149 14.13 29.29 19.15
N GLN A 150 14.16 28.87 20.43
CA GLN A 150 15.06 27.84 20.94
C GLN A 150 14.81 26.45 20.34
N VAL A 151 13.64 26.22 19.74
CA VAL A 151 13.31 24.98 19.05
C VAL A 151 14.15 24.81 17.78
N LEU A 152 14.65 25.87 17.21
CA LEU A 152 15.41 25.90 15.95
C LEU A 152 16.94 25.99 16.14
N GLY A 153 17.43 25.77 17.36
CA GLY A 153 18.85 25.93 17.70
C GLY A 153 19.80 24.86 17.19
N GLU A 154 19.29 23.73 16.69
CA GLU A 154 20.07 22.64 16.13
C GLU A 154 19.79 22.51 14.63
N ASN A 155 20.87 22.31 13.84
CA ASN A 155 20.75 22.28 12.37
C ASN A 155 19.99 21.07 11.81
N THR A 156 20.06 19.94 12.50
CA THR A 156 19.37 18.68 12.12
C THR A 156 19.14 17.81 13.35
N ASN A 157 18.00 17.12 13.39
CA ASN A 157 17.73 16.08 14.39
C ASN A 157 17.39 14.77 13.69
N ASP A 158 18.15 13.72 14.02
CA ASP A 158 17.95 12.38 13.53
C ASP A 158 17.36 11.49 14.61
N ILE A 159 16.33 10.74 14.25
CA ILE A 159 15.68 9.75 15.11
C ILE A 159 15.63 8.41 14.41
N PHE A 160 16.09 7.37 15.11
CA PHE A 160 15.93 6.00 14.66
C PHE A 160 14.83 5.30 15.45
N ILE A 161 13.85 4.71 14.74
CA ILE A 161 12.73 3.97 15.33
C ILE A 161 12.59 2.62 14.64
N ALA A 162 12.43 1.57 15.45
CA ALA A 162 12.18 0.22 14.97
C ALA A 162 10.74 -0.20 15.31
N TYR A 163 10.05 -0.80 14.34
CA TYR A 163 8.69 -1.29 14.46
C TYR A 163 8.60 -2.75 14.05
N ALA A 164 7.62 -3.47 14.62
CA ALA A 164 7.23 -4.80 14.17
C ALA A 164 5.98 -4.72 13.29
N ASN A 165 5.87 -5.67 12.37
CA ASN A 165 4.71 -5.85 11.50
C ASN A 165 4.23 -7.30 11.58
N LEU A 166 2.92 -7.49 11.64
CA LEU A 166 2.27 -8.80 11.64
C LEU A 166 1.18 -8.80 10.58
N GLY A 167 0.97 -9.93 9.93
CA GLY A 167 -0.06 -10.04 8.93
C GLY A 167 -0.60 -11.45 8.73
N THR A 168 -1.83 -11.51 8.25
CA THR A 168 -2.46 -12.74 7.75
C THR A 168 -3.13 -12.44 6.43
N ALA A 169 -3.17 -13.41 5.53
CA ALA A 169 -3.90 -13.31 4.29
C ALA A 169 -4.55 -14.66 3.96
N PHE A 170 -5.67 -14.59 3.29
CA PHE A 170 -6.48 -15.72 2.88
C PHE A 170 -6.85 -15.56 1.43
N LYS A 171 -6.64 -16.61 0.63
CA LYS A 171 -7.12 -16.71 -0.74
C LYS A 171 -7.81 -18.05 -0.91
N TYR A 172 -9.03 -18.02 -1.38
CA TYR A 172 -9.79 -19.22 -1.69
C TYR A 172 -10.60 -18.99 -2.96
N ARG A 173 -10.28 -19.75 -4.01
CA ARG A 173 -10.83 -19.59 -5.35
C ARG A 173 -10.64 -18.15 -5.85
N HIS A 174 -11.73 -17.42 -5.91
CA HIS A 174 -11.78 -16.03 -6.41
C HIS A 174 -11.83 -14.99 -5.29
N PHE A 175 -12.02 -15.42 -4.05
CA PHE A 175 -12.09 -14.54 -2.89
C PHE A 175 -10.71 -14.37 -2.27
N PHE A 176 -10.36 -13.15 -1.90
CA PHE A 176 -9.17 -12.86 -1.11
C PHE A 176 -9.49 -11.87 0.00
N ALA A 177 -8.82 -12.05 1.13
CA ALA A 177 -8.90 -11.15 2.27
C ALA A 177 -7.57 -11.12 3.01
N GLY A 178 -7.30 -10.05 3.73
CA GLY A 178 -6.12 -9.92 4.56
C GLY A 178 -6.32 -8.96 5.70
N VAL A 179 -5.57 -9.20 6.77
CA VAL A 179 -5.50 -8.33 7.94
C VAL A 179 -4.03 -8.18 8.33
N SER A 180 -3.60 -6.96 8.60
CA SER A 180 -2.27 -6.71 9.13
C SER A 180 -2.26 -5.60 10.17
N VAL A 181 -1.27 -5.68 11.04
CA VAL A 181 -0.94 -4.63 12.01
C VAL A 181 0.51 -4.25 11.73
N VAL A 182 0.73 -3.01 11.38
CA VAL A 182 2.05 -2.49 11.03
C VAL A 182 2.42 -1.31 11.92
N ASP A 183 3.71 -1.03 11.96
CA ASP A 183 4.31 0.00 12.79
C ASP A 183 3.95 -0.17 14.28
N ILE A 184 4.06 -1.41 14.81
CA ILE A 184 3.98 -1.70 16.24
C ILE A 184 5.34 -1.29 16.85
N PRO A 185 5.41 -0.30 17.75
CA PRO A 185 6.68 0.13 18.32
C PRO A 185 7.39 -1.01 19.06
N LEU A 186 8.68 -1.20 18.80
CA LEU A 186 9.52 -2.19 19.52
C LEU A 186 10.17 -1.61 20.78
N SER A 187 10.13 -0.29 20.96
CA SER A 187 10.61 0.41 22.15
C SER A 187 9.52 1.29 22.73
N ASN A 188 9.44 1.33 24.06
CA ASN A 188 8.57 2.27 24.77
C ASN A 188 9.18 3.68 24.86
N ASP A 189 10.50 3.77 24.70
CA ASP A 189 11.23 5.04 24.72
C ASP A 189 11.39 5.58 23.31
N ILE A 190 10.29 6.00 22.70
CA ILE A 190 10.35 6.69 21.42
C ILE A 190 10.82 8.12 21.72
N PRO A 191 11.94 8.57 21.11
CA PRO A 191 12.42 9.92 21.29
C PRO A 191 11.33 10.91 20.88
N ILE A 192 10.93 11.79 21.80
CA ILE A 192 10.03 12.88 21.49
C ILE A 192 10.90 14.04 21.02
N VAL A 193 10.91 14.30 19.73
CA VAL A 193 11.53 15.50 19.16
C VAL A 193 10.42 16.42 18.68
N ASN A 194 10.53 17.70 19.02
CA ASN A 194 9.58 18.69 18.56
C ASN A 194 9.47 18.67 17.03
N GLY A 195 8.26 18.45 16.52
CA GLY A 195 7.97 18.41 15.08
C GLY A 195 8.08 17.03 14.41
N ILE A 196 8.54 15.99 15.10
CA ILE A 196 8.47 14.60 14.58
C ILE A 196 7.44 13.82 15.38
N GLU A 197 6.36 13.40 14.71
CA GLU A 197 5.43 12.43 15.26
C GLU A 197 5.83 11.02 14.78
N PRO A 198 6.05 10.07 15.73
CA PRO A 198 6.25 8.67 15.36
C PRO A 198 5.08 8.13 14.57
N SER A 199 5.35 7.21 13.64
CA SER A 199 4.25 6.56 12.91
C SER A 199 3.31 5.86 13.89
N PRO A 200 2.00 6.16 13.86
CA PRO A 200 1.05 5.44 14.69
C PRO A 200 0.92 4.00 14.23
N THR A 201 0.61 3.09 15.16
CA THR A 201 0.26 1.71 14.77
C THR A 201 -0.96 1.71 13.86
N LYS A 202 -0.85 1.03 12.73
CA LYS A 202 -1.86 0.95 11.68
C LYS A 202 -2.40 -0.45 11.54
N PHE A 203 -3.71 -0.53 11.32
CA PHE A 203 -4.43 -1.77 11.03
C PHE A 203 -4.92 -1.70 9.59
N TYR A 204 -4.50 -2.64 8.76
CA TYR A 204 -4.99 -2.77 7.39
C TYR A 204 -5.93 -3.96 7.27
N PHE A 205 -7.02 -3.75 6.55
CA PHE A 205 -8.00 -4.76 6.19
C PHE A 205 -8.21 -4.67 4.69
N ASN A 206 -7.99 -5.74 3.98
CA ASN A 206 -8.30 -5.81 2.57
C ASN A 206 -9.20 -7.00 2.27
N LEU A 207 -10.07 -6.82 1.32
CA LEU A 207 -10.90 -7.90 0.79
C LEU A 207 -11.25 -7.62 -0.68
N GLY A 208 -11.46 -8.67 -1.43
CA GLY A 208 -11.87 -8.55 -2.82
C GLY A 208 -12.31 -9.89 -3.40
N TYR A 209 -12.80 -9.81 -4.62
CA TYR A 209 -13.30 -10.95 -5.35
C TYR A 209 -12.96 -10.81 -6.84
N ASP A 210 -12.29 -11.83 -7.41
CA ASP A 210 -11.98 -11.92 -8.83
C ASP A 210 -13.16 -12.53 -9.58
N TRP A 211 -13.96 -11.72 -10.22
CA TRP A 211 -15.09 -12.17 -10.99
C TRP A 211 -14.68 -12.46 -12.42
N HIS A 212 -14.71 -13.72 -12.80
CA HIS A 212 -14.50 -14.15 -14.17
C HIS A 212 -15.70 -13.75 -15.02
N PHE A 213 -15.52 -12.78 -15.89
CA PHE A 213 -16.56 -12.28 -16.78
C PHE A 213 -16.61 -13.10 -18.09
N THR A 214 -15.44 -13.36 -18.67
CA THR A 214 -15.20 -14.25 -19.81
C THR A 214 -13.86 -14.94 -19.64
N ASP A 215 -13.56 -15.93 -20.52
CA ASP A 215 -12.22 -16.50 -20.61
C ASP A 215 -11.23 -15.37 -20.97
N GLY A 216 -10.36 -15.03 -20.03
CA GLY A 216 -9.35 -13.97 -20.19
C GLY A 216 -9.75 -12.56 -19.74
N LEU A 217 -10.97 -12.34 -19.22
CA LEU A 217 -11.37 -11.06 -18.65
C LEU A 217 -11.92 -11.23 -17.24
N TYR A 218 -11.25 -10.59 -16.27
CA TYR A 218 -11.67 -10.58 -14.87
C TYR A 218 -12.06 -9.16 -14.44
N VAL A 219 -13.06 -9.07 -13.58
CA VAL A 219 -13.44 -7.83 -12.91
C VAL A 219 -13.31 -8.03 -11.40
N THR A 220 -12.48 -7.23 -10.77
CA THR A 220 -12.11 -7.35 -9.36
C THR A 220 -12.60 -6.15 -8.56
N PRO A 221 -13.80 -6.19 -7.97
CA PRO A 221 -14.15 -5.29 -6.88
C PRO A 221 -13.33 -5.62 -5.64
N SER A 222 -12.77 -4.60 -5.00
CA SER A 222 -12.01 -4.77 -3.76
C SER A 222 -12.11 -3.55 -2.86
N MET A 223 -11.75 -3.73 -1.60
CA MET A 223 -11.70 -2.68 -0.60
C MET A 223 -10.41 -2.80 0.20
N MET A 224 -9.78 -1.67 0.47
CA MET A 224 -8.68 -1.54 1.44
C MET A 224 -9.09 -0.54 2.51
N MET A 225 -8.98 -0.92 3.77
CA MET A 225 -9.23 -0.04 4.91
C MET A 225 -7.97 0.06 5.77
N ASN A 226 -7.58 1.27 6.09
CA ASN A 226 -6.55 1.59 7.06
C ASN A 226 -7.17 2.29 8.26
N LEU A 227 -6.89 1.78 9.44
CA LEU A 227 -7.20 2.41 10.72
C LEU A 227 -5.90 2.67 11.44
N ASN A 228 -5.77 3.77 12.14
CA ASN A 228 -4.62 4.01 12.99
C ASN A 228 -5.01 4.32 14.44
N THR A 229 -4.04 4.28 15.34
CA THR A 229 -4.24 4.56 16.76
C THR A 229 -4.61 6.02 17.06
N ASN A 230 -4.40 6.93 16.09
CA ASN A 230 -4.81 8.34 16.19
C ASN A 230 -6.27 8.57 15.74
N SER A 231 -7.08 7.49 15.68
CA SER A 231 -8.50 7.53 15.30
C SER A 231 -8.76 7.98 13.86
N SER A 232 -7.74 7.96 13.00
CA SER A 232 -7.90 8.18 11.56
C SER A 232 -8.25 6.86 10.85
N ARG A 233 -9.13 6.97 9.87
CA ARG A 233 -9.56 5.86 9.04
C ARG A 233 -9.58 6.28 7.57
N ILE A 234 -8.92 5.49 6.72
CA ILE A 234 -8.97 5.65 5.26
C ILE A 234 -9.56 4.38 4.67
N ILE A 235 -10.47 4.55 3.73
CA ILE A 235 -11.09 3.45 3.00
C ILE A 235 -10.97 3.74 1.51
N ASP A 236 -10.43 2.77 0.78
CA ASP A 236 -10.39 2.73 -0.68
C ASP A 236 -11.38 1.68 -1.19
N TYR A 237 -12.24 2.08 -2.10
CA TYR A 237 -13.14 1.21 -2.86
C TYR A 237 -12.61 1.12 -4.28
N ASN A 238 -12.25 -0.08 -4.72
CA ASN A 238 -11.60 -0.29 -6.00
C ASN A 238 -12.45 -1.16 -6.91
N LEU A 239 -12.42 -0.84 -8.20
CA LEU A 239 -12.97 -1.67 -9.26
C LEU A 239 -11.94 -1.75 -10.37
N MET A 240 -11.39 -2.93 -10.60
CA MET A 240 -10.40 -3.22 -11.63
C MET A 240 -10.94 -4.21 -12.66
N ALA A 241 -10.64 -3.97 -13.93
CA ALA A 241 -10.85 -4.94 -15.00
C ALA A 241 -9.48 -5.38 -15.53
N THR A 242 -9.24 -6.68 -15.62
CA THR A 242 -7.97 -7.27 -16.07
C THR A 242 -8.22 -8.20 -17.25
N ALA A 243 -7.56 -7.90 -18.37
CA ALA A 243 -7.52 -8.75 -19.54
C ALA A 243 -6.20 -9.53 -19.59
N PHE A 244 -6.27 -10.83 -19.82
CA PHE A 244 -5.13 -11.72 -19.89
C PHE A 244 -4.86 -12.15 -21.34
N GLY A 245 -3.59 -12.12 -21.74
CA GLY A 245 -3.05 -12.76 -22.92
C GLY A 245 -2.02 -13.81 -22.53
N ASP A 246 -1.41 -14.50 -23.49
CA ASP A 246 -0.52 -15.65 -23.25
C ASP A 246 0.64 -15.37 -22.28
N LYS A 247 1.29 -14.22 -22.40
CA LYS A 247 2.43 -13.80 -21.54
C LYS A 247 2.28 -12.35 -21.05
N SER A 248 1.08 -11.83 -21.09
CA SER A 248 0.81 -10.45 -20.76
C SER A 248 -0.54 -10.32 -20.07
N ASN A 249 -0.67 -9.30 -19.26
CA ASN A 249 -1.96 -8.85 -18.79
C ASN A 249 -1.97 -7.32 -18.76
N ILE A 250 -3.16 -6.77 -18.89
CA ILE A 250 -3.40 -5.35 -18.69
C ILE A 250 -4.62 -5.18 -17.79
N SER A 251 -4.48 -4.31 -16.82
CA SER A 251 -5.57 -3.95 -15.91
C SER A 251 -5.82 -2.46 -15.97
N ALA A 252 -7.07 -2.09 -15.99
CA ALA A 252 -7.50 -0.71 -15.84
C ALA A 252 -8.65 -0.64 -14.83
N GLY A 253 -8.73 0.44 -14.07
CA GLY A 253 -9.78 0.58 -13.08
C GLY A 253 -9.80 1.94 -12.41
N ILE A 254 -10.61 2.01 -11.38
CA ILE A 254 -10.80 3.20 -10.57
C ILE A 254 -10.74 2.84 -9.08
N SER A 255 -10.19 3.75 -8.28
CA SER A 255 -10.21 3.69 -6.83
C SER A 255 -10.86 4.97 -6.29
N PHE A 256 -11.83 4.83 -5.41
CA PHE A 256 -12.43 5.94 -4.69
C PHE A 256 -11.97 5.92 -3.24
N ARG A 257 -11.39 7.03 -2.78
CA ARG A 257 -10.84 7.17 -1.43
C ARG A 257 -11.66 8.09 -0.57
N SER A 258 -11.98 7.62 0.63
CA SER A 258 -12.59 8.41 1.68
C SER A 258 -11.78 8.32 2.97
N ALA A 259 -11.75 9.39 3.75
CA ALA A 259 -11.10 9.43 5.06
C ALA A 259 -12.06 9.90 6.13
N LYS A 260 -11.81 9.43 7.36
CA LYS A 260 -12.50 9.90 8.56
C LYS A 260 -11.48 10.08 9.67
N SER A 261 -11.54 11.20 10.36
CA SER A 261 -10.77 11.48 11.57
C SER A 261 -11.68 11.84 12.73
N ALA A 262 -11.11 12.16 13.89
CA ALA A 262 -11.82 12.70 15.04
C ALA A 262 -12.61 13.99 14.70
N VAL A 263 -12.15 14.75 13.71
CA VAL A 263 -12.78 16.03 13.29
C VAL A 263 -13.88 15.83 12.24
N GLY A 264 -13.93 14.61 11.60
CA GLY A 264 -15.01 14.28 10.68
C GLY A 264 -14.62 13.43 9.48
N SER A 265 -15.49 13.36 8.46
CA SER A 265 -15.33 12.53 7.25
C SER A 265 -15.15 13.38 6.00
N GLN A 266 -14.29 12.96 5.08
CA GLN A 266 -14.01 13.64 3.82
C GLN A 266 -13.81 12.64 2.69
N ASN A 267 -14.31 12.95 1.51
CA ASN A 267 -13.92 12.28 0.28
C ASN A 267 -12.58 12.87 -0.18
N LEU A 268 -11.58 12.03 -0.37
CA LEU A 268 -10.24 12.48 -0.74
C LEU A 268 -10.05 12.54 -2.26
N GLY A 269 -10.70 11.66 -3.01
CA GLY A 269 -10.62 11.71 -4.46
C GLY A 269 -10.98 10.43 -5.18
N LEU A 270 -10.90 10.53 -6.50
CA LEU A 270 -11.06 9.43 -7.45
C LEU A 270 -9.74 9.20 -8.18
N SER A 271 -9.33 7.94 -8.29
CA SER A 271 -8.04 7.58 -8.83
C SER A 271 -8.20 6.56 -9.96
N PRO A 272 -8.12 6.96 -11.24
CA PRO A 272 -7.90 6.02 -12.31
C PRO A 272 -6.55 5.30 -12.12
N VAL A 273 -6.56 4.00 -12.41
CA VAL A 273 -5.44 3.08 -12.26
C VAL A 273 -5.25 2.34 -13.57
N ILE A 274 -4.03 2.24 -14.03
CA ILE A 274 -3.62 1.33 -15.09
C ILE A 274 -2.39 0.55 -14.64
N LYS A 275 -2.38 -0.75 -14.89
CA LYS A 275 -1.20 -1.59 -14.69
C LYS A 275 -1.14 -2.69 -15.73
N GLY A 276 0.04 -3.23 -15.95
CA GLY A 276 0.21 -4.31 -16.89
C GLY A 276 1.50 -5.08 -16.69
N LYS A 277 1.52 -6.29 -17.24
CA LYS A 277 2.69 -7.18 -17.31
C LYS A 277 2.90 -7.59 -18.76
N VAL A 278 4.14 -7.45 -19.25
CA VAL A 278 4.55 -7.93 -20.58
C VAL A 278 5.84 -8.71 -20.39
N GLY A 279 5.77 -10.03 -20.53
CA GLY A 279 6.87 -10.91 -20.21
C GLY A 279 7.30 -10.79 -18.74
N PHE A 280 8.52 -10.36 -18.50
CA PHE A 280 9.07 -10.15 -17.15
C PHE A 280 8.88 -8.72 -16.62
N LEU A 281 8.47 -7.77 -17.47
CA LEU A 281 8.31 -6.37 -17.12
C LEU A 281 6.89 -6.11 -16.61
N THR A 282 6.77 -5.42 -15.47
CA THR A 282 5.51 -4.88 -14.96
C THR A 282 5.57 -3.37 -14.89
N PHE A 283 4.45 -2.73 -15.11
CA PHE A 283 4.32 -1.27 -15.00
C PHE A 283 2.97 -0.91 -14.40
N GLY A 284 2.90 0.23 -13.77
CA GLY A 284 1.67 0.76 -13.21
C GLY A 284 1.69 2.28 -13.10
N ALA A 285 0.51 2.87 -13.17
CA ALA A 285 0.29 4.28 -12.91
C ALA A 285 -1.04 4.50 -12.21
N VAL A 286 -1.04 5.41 -11.26
CA VAL A 286 -2.23 5.90 -10.57
C VAL A 286 -2.20 7.41 -10.62
N TYR A 287 -3.30 8.03 -11.00
CA TYR A 287 -3.46 9.47 -10.95
C TYR A 287 -4.62 9.82 -10.03
N ASN A 288 -4.38 10.63 -9.02
CA ASN A 288 -5.36 10.94 -7.99
C ASN A 288 -5.96 12.33 -8.25
N PHE A 289 -7.21 12.36 -8.69
CA PHE A 289 -8.03 13.56 -8.74
C PHE A 289 -8.56 13.83 -7.33
N GLY A 290 -7.95 14.76 -6.63
CA GLY A 290 -8.41 15.14 -5.29
C GLY A 290 -9.67 16.03 -5.40
N VAL A 291 -10.54 15.91 -4.40
CA VAL A 291 -11.76 16.72 -4.28
C VAL A 291 -11.71 17.66 -3.07
N SER A 292 -10.53 17.90 -2.51
CA SER A 292 -10.31 18.80 -1.38
C SER A 292 -9.81 20.17 -1.84
N GLU A 293 -10.07 21.22 -1.05
CA GLU A 293 -9.54 22.58 -1.28
C GLU A 293 -8.01 22.59 -1.45
N LEU A 294 -7.30 21.65 -0.77
CA LEU A 294 -5.84 21.52 -0.91
C LEU A 294 -5.45 21.10 -2.32
N THR A 295 -6.19 20.17 -2.93
CA THR A 295 -5.89 19.73 -4.29
C THR A 295 -6.26 20.75 -5.34
N GLU A 296 -7.27 21.59 -5.08
CA GLU A 296 -7.59 22.73 -5.95
C GLU A 296 -6.46 23.77 -5.99
N ASN A 297 -5.80 24.01 -4.85
CA ASN A 297 -4.73 25.01 -4.72
C ASN A 297 -3.34 24.47 -5.07
N PHE A 298 -3.06 23.20 -4.78
CA PHE A 298 -1.72 22.63 -4.86
C PHE A 298 -1.57 21.49 -5.87
N GLY A 299 -2.63 21.19 -6.61
CA GLY A 299 -2.64 20.18 -7.66
C GLY A 299 -2.88 18.76 -7.19
N ASN A 300 -3.04 17.89 -8.15
CA ASN A 300 -3.32 16.47 -7.95
C ASN A 300 -2.07 15.67 -7.60
N SER A 301 -2.25 14.38 -7.32
CA SER A 301 -1.17 13.46 -6.98
C SER A 301 -1.06 12.37 -8.03
N PHE A 302 0.12 11.79 -8.19
CA PHE A 302 0.31 10.66 -9.08
C PHE A 302 1.30 9.65 -8.49
N MET A 303 1.23 8.42 -8.97
CA MET A 303 2.16 7.35 -8.67
C MET A 303 2.51 6.60 -9.94
N LEU A 304 3.79 6.28 -10.09
CA LEU A 304 4.34 5.45 -11.16
C LEU A 304 5.02 4.24 -10.54
N SER A 305 4.85 3.09 -11.16
CA SER A 305 5.47 1.82 -10.76
C SER A 305 6.14 1.16 -11.94
N LEU A 306 7.32 0.62 -11.71
CA LEU A 306 8.05 -0.23 -12.65
C LEU A 306 8.52 -1.46 -11.88
N GLY A 307 8.32 -2.63 -12.45
CA GLY A 307 8.72 -3.87 -11.80
C GLY A 307 9.29 -4.90 -12.78
N PHE A 308 9.97 -5.88 -12.21
CA PHE A 308 10.54 -7.01 -12.91
C PHE A 308 10.15 -8.29 -12.19
N ASN A 309 9.47 -9.19 -12.89
CA ASN A 309 9.10 -10.50 -12.42
C ASN A 309 9.99 -11.53 -13.13
N ILE A 310 11.00 -12.00 -12.45
CA ILE A 310 12.01 -12.90 -13.00
C ILE A 310 11.75 -14.29 -12.48
N ASN A 311 11.87 -15.31 -13.32
CA ASN A 311 11.76 -16.70 -12.89
C ASN A 311 12.58 -16.95 -11.64
N ASN A 312 11.99 -17.58 -10.65
CA ASN A 312 12.62 -17.77 -9.35
C ASN A 312 13.82 -18.71 -9.46
N PHE A 313 15.00 -18.14 -9.29
CA PHE A 313 16.29 -18.87 -9.27
C PHE A 313 16.71 -19.26 -7.85
N ILE A 314 16.02 -18.77 -6.81
CA ILE A 314 16.29 -19.08 -5.39
C ILE A 314 15.58 -20.38 -5.02
N ASN A 315 14.30 -20.47 -5.31
CA ASN A 315 13.49 -21.67 -5.12
C ASN A 315 13.02 -22.18 -6.49
N THR A 316 13.84 -23.02 -7.12
CA THR A 316 13.58 -23.59 -8.45
C THR A 316 12.49 -24.66 -8.45
N ARG A 317 12.03 -25.08 -7.27
CA ARG A 317 10.94 -26.08 -7.13
C ARG A 317 9.56 -25.44 -7.23
N GLY A 318 9.47 -24.11 -7.12
CA GLY A 318 8.23 -23.35 -7.12
C GLY A 318 7.33 -23.66 -5.91
N PHE A 319 6.12 -23.16 -5.93
CA PHE A 319 5.04 -23.60 -5.02
C PHE A 319 4.59 -25.00 -5.41
N ARG A 320 5.36 -26.02 -5.06
CA ARG A 320 4.87 -27.39 -5.20
C ARG A 320 4.02 -27.72 -4.00
N TYR A 321 2.72 -27.76 -4.25
CA TYR A 321 1.78 -28.45 -3.40
C TYR A 321 2.16 -29.96 -3.43
N ARG A 322 2.79 -30.43 -2.38
CA ARG A 322 2.99 -31.84 -2.10
C ARG A 322 2.31 -32.19 -0.78
#